data_354af704c1944e2b2f3cebf393ef11a4
#
_entry.id   354af704c1944e2b2f3cebf393ef11a4
#
_cell.length_a   1.000
_cell.length_b   1.000
_cell.length_c   1.000
_cell.angle_alpha   90.00
_cell.angle_beta   90.00
_cell.angle_gamma   90.00
#
_symmetry.space_group_name_H-M   'P 1'
#
loop_
_entity.id
_entity.type
_entity.pdbx_description
1 polymer ?
#
loop_
_entity_poly.entity_id
_entity_poly.type
_entity_poly.pdbx_seq_one_letter_code
_entity_poly.pdbx_strand_id
1 'polypeptide(L)' 'MPQTIHLSVSIPESMRGRRLDQALAELVPDYSRSRLQQWIRAGQVALDGRVPKTREIVQGGEQVQIDAEVTVETASK' A
#
# COMPACT_ATOMS: atom_id res chain seq x y z
N MET A 1 -13.40 14.99 -7.62
CA MET A 1 -12.88 14.26 -8.77
C MET A 1 -11.92 13.18 -8.31
N PRO A 2 -11.97 12.00 -8.90
CA PRO A 2 -11.03 10.97 -8.53
C PRO A 2 -9.62 11.30 -9.00
N GLN A 3 -8.67 10.97 -8.18
CA GLN A 3 -7.26 11.10 -8.50
C GLN A 3 -6.63 9.72 -8.53
N THR A 4 -5.83 9.47 -9.56
CA THR A 4 -5.09 8.23 -9.62
C THR A 4 -3.73 8.43 -8.99
N ILE A 5 -3.37 7.54 -8.10
CA ILE A 5 -2.10 7.59 -7.39
C ILE A 5 -1.24 6.43 -7.85
N HIS A 6 -0.01 6.73 -8.20
CA HIS A 6 0.98 5.72 -8.56
C HIS A 6 2.15 5.85 -7.60
N LEU A 7 2.35 4.84 -6.79
CA LEU A 7 3.44 4.82 -5.83
C LEU A 7 4.28 3.58 -6.04
N SER A 8 5.56 3.73 -5.82
CA SER A 8 6.49 2.62 -5.92
C SER A 8 7.42 2.69 -4.73
N VAL A 9 7.46 1.63 -3.95
CA VAL A 9 8.30 1.58 -2.76
C VAL A 9 8.99 0.22 -2.69
N SER A 10 10.17 0.21 -2.10
CA SER A 10 10.90 -1.03 -1.85
C SER A 10 10.80 -1.37 -0.38
N ILE A 11 10.61 -2.64 -0.09
CA ILE A 11 10.54 -3.11 1.29
C ILE A 11 11.96 -3.35 1.77
N PRO A 12 12.43 -2.63 2.79
CA PRO A 12 13.77 -2.88 3.33
C PRO A 12 13.80 -4.19 4.08
N GLU A 13 14.98 -4.78 4.14
CA GLU A 13 15.15 -6.05 4.83
C GLU A 13 14.84 -5.94 6.32
N SER A 14 14.98 -4.75 6.87
CA SER A 14 14.67 -4.53 8.29
C SER A 14 13.20 -4.74 8.61
N MET A 15 12.34 -4.76 7.60
CA MET A 15 10.91 -4.98 7.79
C MET A 15 10.50 -6.43 7.56
N ARG A 16 11.46 -7.29 7.35
CA ARG A 16 11.19 -8.71 7.13
C ARG A 16 10.40 -9.30 8.29
N GLY A 17 9.37 -10.05 7.95
CA GLY A 17 8.50 -10.67 8.94
C GLY A 17 7.35 -9.79 9.38
N ARG A 18 7.28 -8.56 8.90
CA ARG A 18 6.15 -7.69 9.21
C ARG A 18 5.03 -7.89 8.20
N ARG A 19 3.84 -7.46 8.58
CA ARG A 19 2.72 -7.50 7.65
C ARG A 19 2.87 -6.38 6.65
N LEU A 20 2.42 -6.65 5.42
CA LEU A 20 2.53 -5.67 4.34
C LEU A 20 1.87 -4.35 4.70
N ASP A 21 0.67 -4.39 5.31
CA ASP A 21 -0.02 -3.17 5.68
C ASP A 21 0.76 -2.35 6.69
N GLN A 22 1.45 -3.02 7.63
CA GLN A 22 2.29 -2.32 8.58
C GLN A 22 3.51 -1.71 7.90
N ALA A 23 4.14 -2.46 7.03
CA ALA A 23 5.32 -1.98 6.32
C ALA A 23 4.96 -0.77 5.47
N LEU A 24 3.85 -0.84 4.75
CA LEU A 24 3.42 0.28 3.91
C LEU A 24 3.06 1.50 4.74
N ALA A 25 2.46 1.31 5.90
CA ALA A 25 2.11 2.44 6.75
C ALA A 25 3.35 3.22 7.21
N GLU A 26 4.47 2.52 7.37
CA GLU A 26 5.72 3.18 7.72
C GLU A 26 6.42 3.80 6.51
N LEU A 27 6.34 3.13 5.36
CA LEU A 27 7.00 3.60 4.15
C LEU A 27 6.22 4.70 3.44
N VAL A 28 4.90 4.69 3.60
CA VAL A 28 4.02 5.66 2.95
C VAL A 28 3.15 6.31 4.02
N PRO A 29 3.74 7.19 4.84
CA PRO A 29 3.01 7.76 5.98
C PRO A 29 1.92 8.75 5.60
N ASP A 30 1.86 9.15 4.35
CA ASP A 30 0.81 10.05 3.87
C ASP A 30 -0.57 9.41 3.89
N TYR A 31 -0.64 8.10 4.02
CA TYR A 31 -1.90 7.37 3.97
C TYR A 31 -2.05 6.53 5.22
N SER A 32 -3.28 6.44 5.71
CA SER A 32 -3.55 5.67 6.91
C SER A 32 -3.45 4.17 6.61
N ARG A 33 -3.20 3.39 7.66
CA ARG A 33 -3.13 1.96 7.54
C ARG A 33 -4.44 1.37 7.03
N SER A 34 -5.57 1.95 7.48
CA SER A 34 -6.88 1.51 7.01
C SER A 34 -7.03 1.68 5.51
N ARG A 35 -6.56 2.81 4.99
CA ARG A 35 -6.63 3.06 3.56
C ARG A 35 -5.74 2.08 2.79
N LEU A 36 -4.55 1.82 3.31
CA LEU A 36 -3.65 0.87 2.68
C LEU A 36 -4.24 -0.53 2.67
N GLN A 37 -4.91 -0.92 3.74
CA GLN A 37 -5.58 -2.20 3.79
C GLN A 37 -6.71 -2.29 2.76
N GLN A 38 -7.45 -1.21 2.58
CA GLN A 38 -8.50 -1.16 1.56
C GLN A 38 -7.92 -1.35 0.16
N TRP A 39 -6.79 -0.71 -0.10
CA TRP A 39 -6.14 -0.85 -1.41
C TRP A 39 -5.65 -2.27 -1.64
N ILE A 40 -5.12 -2.91 -0.60
CA ILE A 40 -4.68 -4.30 -0.71
C ILE A 40 -5.87 -5.20 -1.02
N ARG A 41 -6.98 -5.01 -0.34
CA ARG A 41 -8.19 -5.81 -0.56
C ARG A 41 -8.76 -5.61 -1.96
N ALA A 42 -8.65 -4.38 -2.45
CA ALA A 42 -9.20 -4.05 -3.76
C ALA A 42 -8.30 -4.52 -4.91
N GLY A 43 -7.11 -5.05 -4.59
CA GLY A 43 -6.20 -5.48 -5.63
C GLY A 43 -5.44 -4.36 -6.29
N GLN A 44 -5.36 -3.21 -5.63
CA GLN A 44 -4.70 -2.03 -6.18
C GLN A 44 -3.24 -1.94 -5.75
N VAL A 45 -2.76 -2.91 -4.98
CA VAL A 45 -1.38 -2.99 -4.55
C VAL A 45 -0.76 -4.23 -5.18
N ALA A 46 0.41 -4.08 -5.77
CA ALA A 46 1.14 -5.21 -6.33
C ALA A 46 2.43 -5.41 -5.56
N LEU A 47 2.71 -6.64 -5.21
CA LEU A 47 3.92 -7.04 -4.51
C LEU A 47 4.70 -7.94 -5.46
N ASP A 48 5.84 -7.46 -5.95
CA ASP A 48 6.65 -8.18 -6.94
C ASP A 48 5.82 -8.60 -8.15
N GLY A 49 4.89 -7.73 -8.57
CA GLY A 49 4.08 -7.98 -9.75
C GLY A 49 2.85 -8.83 -9.52
N ARG A 50 2.53 -9.20 -8.29
CA ARG A 50 1.33 -9.98 -7.99
C ARG A 50 0.49 -9.28 -6.93
N VAL A 51 -0.78 -9.63 -6.87
CA VAL A 51 -1.68 -9.06 -5.87
C VAL A 51 -1.48 -9.80 -4.55
N PRO A 52 -1.06 -9.10 -3.49
CA PRO A 52 -0.83 -9.73 -2.20
C PRO A 52 -2.14 -9.98 -1.46
N LYS A 53 -2.06 -10.83 -0.46
CA LYS A 53 -3.19 -11.05 0.45
C LYS A 53 -3.22 -9.96 1.49
N THR A 54 -4.39 -9.81 2.15
CA THR A 54 -4.53 -8.78 3.19
C THR A 54 -3.59 -9.02 4.37
N ARG A 55 -3.22 -10.27 4.59
CA ARG A 55 -2.31 -10.65 5.69
C ARG A 55 -0.94 -11.03 5.18
N GLU A 56 -0.57 -10.49 4.04
CA GLU A 56 0.71 -10.83 3.44
C GLU A 56 1.86 -10.41 4.37
N ILE A 57 2.85 -11.29 4.52
CA ILE A 57 4.05 -11.01 5.30
C ILE A 57 5.16 -10.69 4.32
N VAL A 58 5.87 -9.59 4.54
CA VAL A 58 6.96 -9.21 3.66
C VAL A 58 8.24 -9.93 4.07
N GLN A 59 9.09 -10.16 3.09
CA GLN A 59 10.35 -10.88 3.30
C GLN A 59 11.56 -9.96 3.29
N GLY A 60 11.36 -8.73 2.83
CA GLY A 60 12.46 -7.81 2.60
C GLY A 60 12.93 -7.88 1.17
N GLY A 61 13.15 -6.72 0.58
CA GLY A 61 13.62 -6.62 -0.80
C GLY A 61 12.53 -6.65 -1.85
N GLU A 62 11.27 -6.77 -1.45
CA GLU A 62 10.18 -6.79 -2.44
C GLU A 62 9.95 -5.39 -2.98
N GLN A 63 9.45 -5.34 -4.20
CA GLN A 63 9.05 -4.09 -4.84
C GLN A 63 7.54 -3.99 -4.77
N VAL A 64 7.04 -2.91 -4.19
CA VAL A 64 5.61 -2.69 -4.05
C VAL A 64 5.18 -1.56 -4.97
N GLN A 65 4.12 -1.78 -5.72
CA GLN A 65 3.52 -0.76 -6.57
C GLN A 65 2.07 -0.57 -6.16
N ILE A 66 1.67 0.68 -6.00
CA ILE A 66 0.31 1.02 -5.61
C ILE A 66 -0.29 1.86 -6.73
N ASP A 67 -1.34 1.33 -7.35
CA ASP A 67 -2.12 2.05 -8.35
C ASP A 67 -3.53 2.15 -7.81
N ALA A 68 -3.86 3.30 -7.24
CA ALA A 68 -5.12 3.46 -6.54
C ALA A 68 -5.83 4.72 -7.00
N GLU A 69 -7.14 4.68 -6.90
CA GLU A 69 -7.97 5.85 -7.13
C GLU A 69 -8.45 6.40 -5.80
N VAL A 70 -8.23 7.68 -5.61
CA VAL A 70 -8.67 8.35 -4.40
C VAL A 70 -9.64 9.44 -4.79
N THR A 71 -10.79 9.44 -4.16
CA THR A 71 -11.74 10.51 -4.33
C THR A 71 -11.37 11.63 -3.37
N VAL A 72 -11.01 12.77 -3.94
CA VAL A 72 -10.70 13.93 -3.12
C VAL A 72 -12.02 14.57 -2.73
N GLU A 73 -12.34 14.45 -1.47
CA GLU A 73 -13.53 15.12 -0.95
C GLU A 73 -13.13 16.44 -0.39
N THR A 74 -13.59 17.45 -1.02
CA THR A 74 -13.37 18.78 -0.52
C THR A 74 -14.46 19.14 0.47
N ALA A 75 -15.07 18.30 0.96
CA ALA A 75 -16.15 18.55 1.79
C ALA A 75 -15.90 19.42 2.93
N SER A 76 -16.08 19.75 3.01
CA SER A 76 -15.91 20.04 3.70
C SER A 76 -16.71 20.11 4.64
N LYS A 77 -16.90 19.62 4.62
CA LYS A 77 -17.40 19.56 4.93
C LYS A 77 -17.47 19.73 5.29
#